data_bfa9895cbcedd462a997e2dc791a7c4f
#
_entry.id   bfa9895cbcedd462a997e2dc791a7c4f
#
_cell.length_a   1.000
_cell.length_b   1.000
_cell.length_c   1.000
_cell.angle_alpha   90.00
_cell.angle_beta   90.00
_cell.angle_gamma   90.00
#
_symmetry.space_group_name_H-M   'P 1'
#
loop_
_entity.id
_entity.type
_entity.pdbx_description
1 polymer ?
#
loop_
_entity_poly.entity_id
_entity_poly.type
_entity_poly.pdbx_seq_one_letter_code
_entity_poly.pdbx_strand_id
1 'polypeptide(L)'
;MLTQPQTDQLRERLEAELNRLVAHAHSAVEFSMDRDRDRIGRDSMDESTEEEIYSTQLRLHDRETFLIGKIKEALVRLQGGTVDECEECMEPIGFKRLMARPVTTLCFECKTAREQVEADEPLE
;
A
#
# COMPACT_ATOMS: atom_id res chain seq x y z
N MET A 1 18.93 14.96 4.91
CA MET A 1 17.88 15.80 4.31
C MET A 1 17.85 15.60 2.79
N LEU A 2 16.66 15.43 2.20
CA LEU A 2 16.57 15.22 0.76
C LEU A 2 16.81 16.52 0.00
N THR A 3 17.49 16.43 -1.15
CA THR A 3 17.63 17.56 -2.07
C THR A 3 16.30 17.82 -2.79
N GLN A 4 16.14 18.99 -3.40
CA GLN A 4 14.93 19.30 -4.16
C GLN A 4 14.68 18.30 -5.31
N PRO A 5 15.69 17.93 -6.13
CA PRO A 5 15.50 16.89 -7.14
C PRO A 5 15.08 15.54 -6.56
N GLN A 6 15.63 15.15 -5.41
CA GLN A 6 15.25 13.91 -4.74
C GLN A 6 13.79 13.96 -4.23
N THR A 7 13.39 15.08 -3.67
CA THR A 7 12.02 15.31 -3.23
C THR A 7 11.05 15.21 -4.40
N ASP A 8 11.39 15.82 -5.53
CA ASP A 8 10.56 15.78 -6.74
C ASP A 8 10.43 14.36 -7.29
N GLN A 9 11.52 13.60 -7.32
CA GLN A 9 11.50 12.20 -7.77
C GLN A 9 10.63 11.34 -6.87
N LEU A 10 10.74 11.52 -5.57
CA LEU A 10 9.95 10.77 -4.61
C LEU A 10 8.45 11.12 -4.73
N ARG A 11 8.14 12.40 -4.92
CA ARG A 11 6.75 12.84 -5.15
C ARG A 11 6.18 12.18 -6.40
N GLU A 12 6.90 12.20 -7.51
CA GLU A 12 6.47 11.56 -8.75
C GLU A 12 6.19 10.07 -8.57
N ARG A 13 7.08 9.38 -7.83
CA ARG A 13 6.90 7.97 -7.56
C ARG A 13 5.65 7.70 -6.71
N LEU A 14 5.43 8.48 -5.67
CA LEU A 14 4.25 8.35 -4.81
C LEU A 14 2.96 8.65 -5.58
N GLU A 15 2.95 9.71 -6.38
CA GLU A 15 1.78 10.09 -7.17
C GLU A 15 1.46 9.04 -8.25
N ALA A 16 2.49 8.50 -8.92
CA ALA A 16 2.30 7.45 -9.92
C ALA A 16 1.71 6.18 -9.29
N GLU A 17 2.21 5.77 -8.14
CA GLU A 17 1.70 4.61 -7.43
C GLU A 17 0.27 4.85 -6.94
N LEU A 18 -0.02 6.04 -6.42
CA LEU A 18 -1.37 6.41 -5.98
C LEU A 18 -2.35 6.35 -7.15
N ASN A 19 -1.99 6.94 -8.28
CA ASN A 19 -2.86 6.95 -9.47
C ASN A 19 -3.12 5.53 -9.97
N ARG A 20 -2.10 4.67 -9.96
CA ARG A 20 -2.23 3.26 -10.36
C ARG A 20 -3.21 2.52 -9.46
N LEU A 21 -3.10 2.69 -8.16
CA LEU A 21 -3.95 2.01 -7.18
C LEU A 21 -5.39 2.54 -7.22
N VAL A 22 -5.57 3.85 -7.39
CA VAL A 22 -6.91 4.46 -7.50
C VAL A 22 -7.61 3.96 -8.75
N ALA A 23 -6.90 3.92 -9.89
CA ALA A 23 -7.46 3.39 -11.13
C ALA A 23 -7.83 1.91 -11.01
N HIS A 24 -7.00 1.11 -10.35
CA HIS A 24 -7.28 -0.30 -10.12
C HIS A 24 -8.48 -0.50 -9.20
N ALA A 25 -8.61 0.29 -8.16
CA ALA A 25 -9.75 0.25 -7.25
C ALA A 25 -11.05 0.58 -7.98
N HIS A 26 -11.03 1.58 -8.87
CA HIS A 26 -12.18 1.95 -9.70
C HIS A 26 -12.59 0.78 -10.61
N SER A 27 -11.63 0.15 -11.28
CA SER A 27 -11.88 -1.02 -12.13
C SER A 27 -12.46 -2.18 -11.36
N ALA A 28 -12.01 -2.43 -10.13
CA ALA A 28 -12.52 -3.48 -9.26
C ALA A 28 -13.99 -3.23 -8.89
N VAL A 29 -14.39 -1.98 -8.63
CA VAL A 29 -15.77 -1.61 -8.35
C VAL A 29 -16.65 -1.86 -9.58
N GLU A 30 -16.22 -1.45 -10.77
CA GLU A 30 -16.93 -1.70 -12.01
C GLU A 30 -17.11 -3.20 -12.25
N PHE A 31 -16.08 -3.99 -12.04
CA PHE A 31 -16.14 -5.44 -12.17
C PHE A 31 -17.17 -6.05 -11.22
N SER A 32 -17.22 -5.61 -9.97
CA SER A 32 -18.22 -6.07 -8.99
C SER A 32 -19.64 -5.75 -9.43
N MET A 33 -19.88 -4.56 -9.97
CA MET A 33 -21.21 -4.16 -10.47
C MET A 33 -21.65 -5.02 -11.64
N ASP A 34 -20.77 -5.28 -12.60
CA ASP A 34 -21.05 -6.13 -13.75
C ASP A 34 -21.31 -7.57 -13.31
N ARG A 35 -20.56 -8.06 -12.34
CA ARG A 35 -20.75 -9.39 -11.77
C ARG A 35 -22.12 -9.55 -11.13
N ASP A 36 -22.59 -8.55 -10.39
CA ASP A 36 -23.92 -8.59 -9.76
C ASP A 36 -25.04 -8.63 -10.80
N ARG A 37 -24.86 -7.97 -11.94
CA ARG A 37 -25.81 -8.04 -13.06
C ARG A 37 -25.85 -9.43 -13.69
N ASP A 38 -24.69 -10.06 -13.86
CA ASP A 38 -24.57 -11.37 -14.49
C ASP A 38 -25.00 -12.52 -13.58
N ARG A 39 -25.20 -12.25 -12.31
CA ARG A 39 -25.51 -13.24 -11.30
C ARG A 39 -26.91 -13.86 -11.45
N ILE A 40 -27.78 -13.19 -12.15
CA ILE A 40 -29.16 -13.66 -12.41
C ILE A 40 -29.13 -14.83 -13.39
N GLY A 41 -29.52 -16.01 -12.93
CA GLY A 41 -29.65 -17.20 -13.77
C GLY A 41 -28.52 -18.23 -13.70
N ARG A 42 -27.56 -18.06 -12.80
CA ARG A 42 -26.48 -19.02 -12.59
C ARG A 42 -26.86 -20.07 -11.56
N ASP A 43 -26.27 -21.27 -11.68
CA ASP A 43 -26.54 -22.36 -10.75
C ASP A 43 -25.70 -22.26 -9.48
N SER A 44 -26.02 -23.08 -8.47
CA SER A 44 -25.41 -23.02 -7.15
C SER A 44 -23.93 -23.45 -7.11
N MET A 45 -23.47 -24.24 -8.07
CA MET A 45 -22.05 -24.65 -8.13
C MET A 45 -21.17 -23.51 -8.58
N ASP A 46 -21.63 -22.73 -9.53
CA ASP A 46 -20.93 -21.54 -10.01
C ASP A 46 -20.90 -20.45 -8.92
N GLU A 47 -21.95 -20.35 -8.10
CA GLU A 47 -22.01 -19.41 -6.98
C GLU A 47 -20.90 -19.63 -5.96
N SER A 48 -20.60 -20.88 -5.57
CA SER A 48 -19.55 -21.21 -4.61
C SER A 48 -18.17 -20.72 -5.08
N THR A 49 -17.84 -20.98 -6.33
CA THR A 49 -16.57 -20.54 -6.91
C THR A 49 -16.51 -19.01 -7.01
N GLU A 50 -17.63 -18.38 -7.38
CA GLU A 50 -17.71 -16.93 -7.45
C GLU A 50 -17.55 -16.26 -6.10
N GLU A 51 -18.11 -16.84 -5.04
CA GLU A 51 -17.94 -16.33 -3.68
C GLU A 51 -16.48 -16.36 -3.23
N GLU A 52 -15.74 -17.42 -3.56
CA GLU A 52 -14.31 -17.51 -3.27
C GLU A 52 -13.52 -16.44 -4.01
N ILE A 53 -13.80 -16.23 -5.30
CA ILE A 53 -13.17 -15.20 -6.11
C ILE A 53 -13.50 -13.82 -5.54
N TYR A 54 -14.76 -13.57 -5.21
CA TYR A 54 -15.22 -12.31 -4.65
C TYR A 54 -14.54 -12.02 -3.30
N SER A 55 -14.44 -13.00 -2.42
CA SER A 55 -13.73 -12.86 -1.13
C SER A 55 -12.27 -12.51 -1.32
N THR A 56 -11.60 -13.13 -2.29
CA THR A 56 -10.20 -12.85 -2.61
C THR A 56 -10.05 -11.42 -3.12
N GLN A 57 -10.95 -10.98 -4.01
CA GLN A 57 -10.94 -9.63 -4.56
C GLN A 57 -11.20 -8.58 -3.49
N LEU A 58 -12.10 -8.85 -2.54
CA LEU A 58 -12.36 -7.95 -1.42
C LEU A 58 -11.11 -7.76 -0.54
N ARG A 59 -10.39 -8.86 -0.26
CA ARG A 59 -9.15 -8.79 0.52
C ARG A 59 -8.08 -7.98 -0.20
N LEU A 60 -7.94 -8.16 -1.52
CA LEU A 60 -7.00 -7.38 -2.33
C LEU A 60 -7.40 -5.90 -2.34
N HIS A 61 -8.69 -5.62 -2.47
CA HIS A 61 -9.22 -4.26 -2.45
C HIS A 61 -8.94 -3.58 -1.12
N ASP A 62 -9.17 -4.26 0.00
CA ASP A 62 -8.91 -3.74 1.35
C ASP A 62 -7.42 -3.44 1.53
N ARG A 63 -6.55 -4.32 1.05
CA ARG A 63 -5.10 -4.14 1.08
C ARG A 63 -4.67 -2.92 0.27
N GLU A 64 -5.23 -2.76 -0.93
CA GLU A 64 -4.94 -1.62 -1.80
C GLU A 64 -5.46 -0.31 -1.20
N THR A 65 -6.64 -0.32 -0.59
CA THR A 65 -7.20 0.85 0.10
C THR A 65 -6.31 1.27 1.27
N PHE A 66 -5.80 0.31 2.02
CA PHE A 66 -4.84 0.56 3.09
C PHE A 66 -3.56 1.19 2.55
N LEU A 67 -3.05 0.67 1.45
CA LEU A 67 -1.83 1.20 0.81
C LEU A 67 -2.06 2.61 0.26
N ILE A 68 -3.22 2.89 -0.32
CA ILE A 68 -3.60 4.24 -0.76
C ILE A 68 -3.52 5.23 0.41
N GLY A 69 -4.05 4.85 1.58
CA GLY A 69 -3.94 5.66 2.79
C GLY A 69 -2.50 5.92 3.20
N LYS A 70 -1.65 4.90 3.13
CA LYS A 70 -0.22 5.02 3.43
C LYS A 70 0.51 5.96 2.48
N ILE A 71 0.17 5.91 1.19
CA ILE A 71 0.75 6.80 0.18
C ILE A 71 0.34 8.25 0.45
N LYS A 72 -0.92 8.49 0.77
CA LYS A 72 -1.42 9.83 1.11
C LYS A 72 -0.69 10.40 2.33
N GLU A 73 -0.50 9.59 3.37
CA GLU A 73 0.27 9.97 4.55
C GLU A 73 1.72 10.32 4.19
N ALA A 74 2.35 9.52 3.31
CA ALA A 74 3.71 9.78 2.86
C ALA A 74 3.81 11.11 2.09
N LEU A 75 2.82 11.41 1.26
CA LEU A 75 2.77 12.69 0.54
C LEU A 75 2.64 13.88 1.49
N VAL A 76 1.84 13.74 2.54
CA VAL A 76 1.72 14.77 3.58
C VAL A 76 3.07 14.99 4.28
N ARG A 77 3.76 13.91 4.66
CA ARG A 77 5.08 14.02 5.29
C ARG A 77 6.11 14.64 4.34
N LEU A 78 6.03 14.30 3.05
CA LEU A 78 6.92 14.87 2.03
C LEU A 78 6.72 16.38 1.93
N GLN A 79 5.50 16.83 1.92
CA GLN A 79 5.17 18.26 1.89
C GLN A 79 5.64 18.96 3.16
N GLY A 80 5.54 18.30 4.30
CA GLY A 80 5.98 18.83 5.59
C GLY A 80 7.49 18.74 5.84
N GLY A 81 8.23 18.05 4.96
CA GLY A 81 9.68 17.92 5.09
C GLY A 81 10.14 16.84 6.07
N THR A 82 9.25 15.95 6.51
CA THR A 82 9.57 14.91 7.50
C THR A 82 9.57 13.49 6.93
N VAL A 83 9.42 13.34 5.62
CA VAL A 83 9.31 12.02 4.97
C VAL A 83 10.56 11.17 5.17
N ASP A 84 11.72 11.78 5.32
CA ASP A 84 13.00 11.10 5.49
C ASP A 84 13.42 10.92 6.96
N GLU A 85 12.52 11.18 7.91
CA GLU A 85 12.78 10.96 9.33
C GLU A 85 12.21 9.61 9.79
N CYS A 86 13.07 8.80 10.42
CA CYS A 86 12.63 7.56 11.04
C CYS A 86 11.76 7.86 12.27
N GLU A 87 10.62 7.20 12.39
CA GLU A 87 9.72 7.39 13.53
C GLU A 87 10.30 6.93 14.87
N GLU A 88 11.21 5.95 14.85
CA GLU A 88 11.76 5.39 16.08
C GLU A 88 13.04 6.05 16.56
N CYS A 89 14.00 6.21 15.66
CA CYS A 89 15.33 6.73 16.06
C CYS A 89 15.58 8.17 15.62
N MET A 90 14.68 8.76 14.86
CA MET A 90 14.77 10.13 14.33
C MET A 90 15.94 10.35 13.37
N GLU A 91 16.65 9.28 13.01
CA GLU A 91 17.73 9.34 12.04
C GLU A 91 17.20 9.40 10.61
N PRO A 92 17.96 9.94 9.66
CA PRO A 92 17.49 10.02 8.27
C PRO A 92 17.28 8.65 7.64
N ILE A 93 16.17 8.52 6.89
CA ILE A 93 15.95 7.38 6.01
C ILE A 93 16.64 7.69 4.68
N GLY A 94 17.47 6.77 4.18
CA GLY A 94 18.19 6.96 2.93
C GLY A 94 17.26 7.11 1.73
N PHE A 95 17.65 7.95 0.76
CA PHE A 95 16.87 8.17 -0.46
C PHE A 95 16.62 6.86 -1.23
N LYS A 96 17.61 5.99 -1.32
CA LYS A 96 17.45 4.68 -1.99
C LYS A 96 16.35 3.86 -1.36
N ARG A 97 16.27 3.85 -0.03
CA ARG A 97 15.24 3.13 0.70
C ARG A 97 13.87 3.74 0.44
N LEU A 98 13.77 5.06 0.42
CA LEU A 98 12.52 5.75 0.12
C LEU A 98 12.06 5.49 -1.31
N MET A 99 12.98 5.43 -2.27
CA MET A 99 12.62 5.10 -3.66
C MET A 99 12.18 3.64 -3.80
N ALA A 100 12.75 2.73 -3.03
CA ALA A 100 12.35 1.32 -3.04
C ALA A 100 11.00 1.11 -2.31
N ARG A 101 10.82 1.80 -1.18
CA ARG A 101 9.59 1.73 -0.38
C ARG A 101 9.15 3.13 0.04
N PRO A 102 8.42 3.85 -0.83
CA PRO A 102 8.08 5.25 -0.56
C PRO A 102 7.21 5.48 0.66
N VAL A 103 6.50 4.46 1.13
CA VAL A 103 5.61 4.58 2.30
C VAL A 103 6.30 4.21 3.61
N THR A 104 7.58 3.85 3.59
CA THR A 104 8.29 3.45 4.80
C THR A 104 8.39 4.61 5.80
N THR A 105 8.26 4.28 7.08
CA THR A 105 8.40 5.23 8.19
C THR A 105 9.61 4.93 9.06
N LEU A 106 10.34 3.85 8.76
CA LEU A 106 11.48 3.37 9.53
C LEU A 106 12.72 3.31 8.65
N CYS A 107 13.89 3.62 9.24
CA CYS A 107 15.16 3.38 8.59
C CYS A 107 15.42 1.87 8.52
N PHE A 108 16.42 1.48 7.71
CA PHE A 108 16.74 0.06 7.52
C PHE A 108 17.06 -0.63 8.85
N GLU A 109 17.82 0.01 9.71
CA GLU A 109 18.22 -0.57 11.00
C GLU A 109 17.04 -0.79 11.93
N CYS A 110 16.14 0.17 12.06
CA CYS A 110 14.94 0.04 12.89
C CYS A 110 13.98 -1.00 12.34
N LYS A 111 13.82 -1.05 11.03
CA LYS A 111 12.96 -2.05 10.37
C LYS A 111 13.52 -3.46 10.58
N THR A 112 14.81 -3.65 10.40
CA THR A 112 15.47 -4.93 10.62
C THR A 112 15.37 -5.37 12.09
N ALA A 113 15.58 -4.45 13.02
CA ALA A 113 15.44 -4.75 14.46
C ALA A 113 14.02 -5.17 14.82
N ARG A 114 13.02 -4.49 14.26
CA ARG A 114 11.61 -4.81 14.49
C ARG A 114 11.24 -6.19 13.92
N GLU A 115 11.70 -6.50 12.72
CA GLU A 115 11.48 -7.81 12.09
C GLU A 115 12.14 -8.93 12.88
N GLN A 116 13.31 -8.68 13.46
CA GLN A 116 14.01 -9.65 14.31
C GLN A 116 13.23 -9.95 15.58
N VAL A 117 12.66 -8.93 16.24
CA VAL A 117 11.81 -9.10 17.41
C VAL A 117 10.57 -9.92 17.05
N GLU A 118 9.91 -9.63 15.95
CA GLU A 118 8.75 -10.36 15.46
C GLU A 118 9.08 -11.83 15.19
N ALA A 119 10.26 -12.10 14.61
CA ALA A 119 10.72 -13.44 14.30
C ALA A 119 11.04 -14.25 15.58
N ASP A 120 11.48 -13.57 16.65
CA ASP A 120 11.84 -14.20 17.93
C ASP A 120 10.63 -14.38 18.85
N GLU A 121 9.49 -13.76 18.56
CA GLU A 121 8.28 -13.94 19.34
C GLU A 121 7.71 -15.35 19.15
N PRO A 122 7.35 -16.06 20.25
CA PRO A 122 6.73 -17.36 20.11
C PRO A 122 5.35 -17.25 19.47
N LEU A 123 5.12 -18.12 18.50
CA LEU A 123 3.82 -18.23 17.84
C LEU A 123 2.86 -18.98 18.77
N GLU A 124 1.93 -18.27 19.36
CA GLU A 124 0.87 -18.87 20.18
C GLU A 124 -0.45 -18.86 19.42
#